data_17b11367e78e6e23fdf7c023f4fbaf6d
#
_entry.id   17b11367e78e6e23fdf7c023f4fbaf6d
#
_cell.length_a   1.000
_cell.length_b   1.000
_cell.length_c   1.000
_cell.angle_alpha   90.00
_cell.angle_beta   90.00
_cell.angle_gamma   90.00
#
_symmetry.space_group_name_H-M   'P 1'
#
loop_
_entity.id
_entity.type
_entity.pdbx_description
1 polymer ?
#
loop_
_entity_poly.entity_id
_entity_poly.type
_entity_poly.pdbx_seq_one_letter_code
_entity_poly.pdbx_strand_id
1 'polypeptide(L)'
;VIVMTSNIGSHLIQAMVGQDSEDIKDAVWGELKNHFRPEFLNRIDETVVFHALDAKHIESIARIQLKLLEGRLAKMDLALRVSETALAELAKVGFDPVFGARPLKRAIQQRIENPLSKLLLEGRFAPKSTIAVEVDPVLEPGVFHFSAAQPG
;
A
#
# COMPACT_ATOMS: atom_id res chain seq x y z
N VAL A 1 7.57 17.70 -24.20
CA VAL A 1 6.78 16.54 -23.79
C VAL A 1 5.73 16.96 -22.77
N ILE A 2 4.49 16.62 -23.05
CA ILE A 2 3.38 16.92 -22.15
C ILE A 2 2.80 15.58 -21.67
N VAL A 3 2.67 15.44 -20.34
CA VAL A 3 2.07 14.27 -19.71
C VAL A 3 0.84 14.73 -18.93
N MET A 4 -0.29 14.09 -19.17
CA MET A 4 -1.54 14.38 -18.47
C MET A 4 -2.07 13.14 -17.77
N THR A 5 -2.69 13.33 -16.60
CA THR A 5 -3.38 12.26 -15.88
C THR A 5 -4.86 12.57 -15.75
N SER A 6 -5.68 11.52 -15.74
CA SER A 6 -7.14 11.65 -15.62
C SER A 6 -7.73 10.45 -14.92
N ASN A 7 -8.85 10.63 -14.25
CA ASN A 7 -9.64 9.57 -13.66
C ASN A 7 -10.82 9.13 -14.54
N ILE A 8 -10.82 9.54 -15.81
CA ILE A 8 -11.86 9.14 -16.76
C ILE A 8 -11.86 7.61 -16.90
N GLY A 9 -13.04 7.01 -16.81
CA GLY A 9 -13.19 5.57 -16.92
C GLY A 9 -12.79 4.78 -15.68
N SER A 10 -12.48 5.44 -14.56
CA SER A 10 -12.09 4.73 -13.34
C SER A 10 -13.16 3.74 -12.86
N HIS A 11 -14.45 4.08 -12.99
CA HIS A 11 -15.54 3.19 -12.67
C HIS A 11 -15.58 1.94 -13.56
N LEU A 12 -15.20 2.07 -14.84
CA LEU A 12 -15.08 0.93 -15.76
C LEU A 12 -13.93 0.03 -15.36
N ILE A 13 -12.79 0.61 -15.00
CA ILE A 13 -11.61 -0.14 -14.56
C ILE A 13 -11.95 -0.94 -13.29
N GLN A 14 -12.65 -0.35 -12.35
CA GLN A 14 -13.09 -1.03 -11.12
C GLN A 14 -14.06 -2.18 -11.41
N ALA A 15 -14.99 -1.97 -12.34
CA ALA A 15 -15.98 -2.99 -12.73
C ALA A 15 -15.33 -4.14 -13.51
N MET A 16 -14.22 -3.90 -14.20
CA MET A 16 -13.54 -4.86 -15.05
C MET A 16 -12.30 -5.48 -14.39
N VAL A 17 -12.19 -5.39 -13.08
CA VAL A 17 -11.09 -6.03 -12.33
C VAL A 17 -11.07 -7.52 -12.61
N GLY A 18 -9.92 -8.04 -13.01
CA GLY A 18 -9.74 -9.44 -13.37
C GLY A 18 -9.91 -9.76 -14.85
N GLN A 19 -10.33 -8.80 -15.68
CA GLN A 19 -10.39 -8.95 -17.13
C GLN A 19 -9.07 -8.58 -17.79
N ASP A 20 -8.92 -8.95 -19.06
CA ASP A 20 -7.71 -8.66 -19.82
C ASP A 20 -7.47 -7.16 -19.95
N SER A 21 -6.18 -6.79 -19.94
CA SER A 21 -5.75 -5.39 -20.08
C SER A 21 -6.27 -4.73 -21.35
N GLU A 22 -6.32 -5.48 -22.45
CA GLU A 22 -6.78 -4.97 -23.74
C GLU A 22 -8.26 -4.61 -23.69
N ASP A 23 -9.09 -5.44 -23.06
CA ASP A 23 -10.52 -5.19 -22.91
C ASP A 23 -10.77 -3.94 -22.06
N ILE A 24 -10.02 -3.78 -21.00
CA ILE A 24 -10.08 -2.59 -20.13
C ILE A 24 -9.67 -1.35 -20.94
N LYS A 25 -8.58 -1.44 -21.68
CA LYS A 25 -8.05 -0.35 -22.50
C LYS A 25 -9.05 0.09 -23.56
N ASP A 26 -9.71 -0.85 -24.23
CA ASP A 26 -10.72 -0.57 -25.23
C ASP A 26 -11.95 0.13 -24.63
N ALA A 27 -12.41 -0.33 -23.46
CA ALA A 27 -13.52 0.29 -22.76
C ALA A 27 -13.20 1.72 -22.33
N VAL A 28 -11.99 1.95 -21.81
CA VAL A 28 -11.53 3.28 -21.39
C VAL A 28 -11.37 4.20 -22.61
N TRP A 29 -10.87 3.67 -23.71
CA TRP A 29 -10.72 4.43 -24.97
C TRP A 29 -12.07 4.90 -25.50
N GLY A 30 -13.10 4.04 -25.41
CA GLY A 30 -14.47 4.40 -25.76
C GLY A 30 -15.00 5.55 -24.92
N GLU A 31 -14.68 5.55 -23.61
CA GLU A 31 -15.05 6.64 -22.69
C GLU A 31 -14.32 7.94 -23.05
N LEU A 32 -13.05 7.86 -23.39
CA LEU A 32 -12.27 9.03 -23.82
C LEU A 32 -12.85 9.70 -25.05
N LYS A 33 -13.35 8.92 -26.01
CA LYS A 33 -14.00 9.44 -27.22
C LYS A 33 -15.27 10.24 -26.89
N ASN A 34 -15.95 9.90 -25.79
CA ASN A 34 -17.14 10.60 -25.35
C ASN A 34 -16.82 11.91 -24.62
N HIS A 35 -15.66 12.00 -23.98
CA HIS A 35 -15.26 13.16 -23.18
C HIS A 35 -14.38 14.17 -23.91
N PHE A 36 -13.61 13.71 -24.88
CA PHE A 36 -12.66 14.55 -25.62
C PHE A 36 -13.02 14.64 -27.10
N ARG A 37 -12.68 15.77 -27.70
CA ARG A 37 -12.90 15.98 -29.13
C ARG A 37 -11.91 15.13 -29.95
N PRO A 38 -12.30 14.66 -31.16
CA PRO A 38 -11.42 13.89 -32.02
C PRO A 38 -10.08 14.57 -32.33
N GLU A 39 -10.07 15.89 -32.48
CA GLU A 39 -8.84 16.66 -32.74
C GLU A 39 -7.84 16.51 -31.60
N PHE A 40 -8.31 16.48 -30.37
CA PHE A 40 -7.46 16.28 -29.19
C PHE A 40 -6.94 14.86 -29.12
N LEU A 41 -7.81 13.87 -29.32
CA LEU A 41 -7.41 12.46 -29.27
C LEU A 41 -6.38 12.10 -30.34
N ASN A 42 -6.48 12.69 -31.53
CA ASN A 42 -5.52 12.46 -32.61
C ASN A 42 -4.12 13.01 -32.30
N ARG A 43 -3.99 13.90 -31.34
CA ARG A 43 -2.70 14.44 -30.90
C ARG A 43 -2.07 13.69 -29.73
N ILE A 44 -2.78 12.70 -29.19
CA ILE A 44 -2.23 11.84 -28.15
C ILE A 44 -1.36 10.78 -28.79
N ASP A 45 -0.09 10.75 -28.43
CA ASP A 45 0.87 9.79 -28.95
C ASP A 45 0.69 8.42 -28.27
N GLU A 46 0.45 8.43 -26.96
CA GLU A 46 0.33 7.20 -26.18
C GLU A 46 -0.65 7.38 -25.01
N THR A 47 -1.49 6.38 -24.81
CA THR A 47 -2.40 6.30 -23.68
C THR A 47 -2.05 5.11 -22.81
N VAL A 48 -1.77 5.37 -21.54
CA VAL A 48 -1.45 4.33 -20.55
C VAL A 48 -2.59 4.20 -19.57
N VAL A 49 -3.10 2.98 -19.40
CA VAL A 49 -4.13 2.67 -18.43
C VAL A 49 -3.48 2.05 -17.19
N PHE A 50 -3.67 2.70 -16.05
CA PHE A 50 -3.21 2.16 -14.77
C PHE A 50 -4.21 1.13 -14.27
N HIS A 51 -3.69 -0.04 -13.92
CA HIS A 51 -4.51 -1.11 -13.37
C HIS A 51 -4.74 -0.92 -11.88
N ALA A 52 -5.87 -1.47 -11.40
CA ALA A 52 -6.11 -1.56 -9.98
C ALA A 52 -5.04 -2.43 -9.32
N LEU A 53 -4.59 -2.02 -8.13
CA LEU A 53 -3.59 -2.77 -7.38
C LEU A 53 -4.26 -4.00 -6.74
N ASP A 54 -3.61 -5.16 -6.82
CA ASP A 54 -4.04 -6.37 -6.13
C ASP A 54 -3.36 -6.50 -4.76
N ALA A 55 -3.75 -7.53 -4.00
CA ALA A 55 -3.22 -7.75 -2.65
C ALA A 55 -1.69 -7.90 -2.64
N LYS A 56 -1.12 -8.54 -3.65
CA LYS A 56 0.34 -8.73 -3.76
C LYS A 56 1.06 -7.41 -3.95
N HIS A 57 0.52 -6.53 -4.77
CA HIS A 57 1.10 -5.19 -4.99
C HIS A 57 1.03 -4.36 -3.71
N ILE A 58 -0.06 -4.44 -2.98
CA ILE A 58 -0.23 -3.74 -1.69
C ILE A 58 0.78 -4.25 -0.67
N GLU A 59 0.99 -5.56 -0.57
CA GLU A 59 2.01 -6.14 0.30
C GLU A 59 3.41 -5.67 -0.05
N SER A 60 3.74 -5.59 -1.35
CA SER A 60 5.03 -5.09 -1.81
C SER A 60 5.25 -3.64 -1.41
N ILE A 61 4.24 -2.81 -1.55
CA ILE A 61 4.28 -1.40 -1.14
C ILE A 61 4.46 -1.31 0.38
N ALA A 62 3.74 -2.13 1.13
CA ALA A 62 3.86 -2.18 2.59
C ALA A 62 5.29 -2.55 3.01
N ARG A 63 5.90 -3.52 2.36
CA ARG A 63 7.30 -3.91 2.63
C ARG A 63 8.26 -2.75 2.40
N ILE A 64 8.09 -1.98 1.34
CA ILE A 64 8.92 -0.81 1.05
C ILE A 64 8.78 0.23 2.18
N GLN A 65 7.56 0.52 2.60
CA GLN A 65 7.31 1.48 3.68
C GLN A 65 7.88 1.00 5.02
N LEU A 66 7.78 -0.30 5.30
CA LEU A 66 8.33 -0.89 6.51
C LEU A 66 9.86 -0.87 6.51
N LYS A 67 10.50 -1.04 5.35
CA LYS A 67 11.96 -0.89 5.23
C LYS A 67 12.43 0.52 5.57
N LEU A 68 11.68 1.53 5.20
CA LEU A 68 12.00 2.91 5.59
C LEU A 68 11.91 3.09 7.10
N LEU A 69 10.93 2.47 7.74
CA LEU A 69 10.81 2.48 9.20
C LEU A 69 11.95 1.71 9.85
N GLU A 70 12.31 0.54 9.31
CA GLU A 70 13.47 -0.23 9.77
C GLU A 70 14.76 0.61 9.73
N GLY A 71 14.96 1.37 8.66
CA GLY A 71 16.11 2.25 8.53
C GLY A 71 16.17 3.32 9.62
N ARG A 72 15.01 3.86 10.00
CA ARG A 72 14.94 4.83 11.12
C ARG A 72 15.24 4.17 12.46
N LEU A 73 14.74 2.97 12.68
CA LEU A 73 15.00 2.20 13.91
C LEU A 73 16.47 1.74 13.98
N ALA A 74 17.10 1.44 12.88
CA ALA A 74 18.51 1.05 12.82
C ALA A 74 19.40 2.17 13.35
N LYS A 75 19.03 3.43 13.17
CA LYS A 75 19.76 4.58 13.74
C LYS A 75 19.70 4.62 15.26
N MET A 76 18.73 3.93 15.86
CA MET A 76 18.57 3.77 17.30
C MET A 76 19.05 2.40 17.81
N ASP A 77 19.81 1.69 16.99
CA ASP A 77 20.28 0.32 17.24
C ASP A 77 19.13 -0.68 17.46
N LEU A 78 18.00 -0.45 16.80
CA LEU A 78 16.84 -1.34 16.87
C LEU A 78 16.58 -1.97 15.51
N ALA A 79 16.07 -3.21 15.52
CA ALA A 79 15.62 -3.90 14.32
C ALA A 79 14.11 -4.13 14.39
N LEU A 80 13.47 -4.15 13.24
CA LEU A 80 12.03 -4.41 13.13
C LEU A 80 11.82 -5.69 12.33
N ARG A 81 10.97 -6.57 12.83
CA ARG A 81 10.57 -7.79 12.14
C ARG A 81 9.05 -7.87 12.12
N VAL A 82 8.48 -7.85 10.93
CA VAL A 82 7.03 -7.95 10.74
C VAL A 82 6.70 -9.35 10.20
N SER A 83 5.79 -10.06 10.87
CA SER A 83 5.36 -11.38 10.42
C SER A 83 4.57 -11.27 9.11
N GLU A 84 4.52 -12.34 8.35
CA GLU A 84 3.72 -12.38 7.12
C GLU A 84 2.25 -12.14 7.38
N THR A 85 1.72 -12.65 8.48
CA THR A 85 0.35 -12.44 8.91
C THR A 85 0.09 -10.95 9.19
N ALA A 86 1.01 -10.29 9.90
CA ALA A 86 0.93 -8.87 10.17
C ALA A 86 1.00 -8.04 8.87
N LEU A 87 1.87 -8.44 7.95
CA LEU A 87 1.99 -7.79 6.66
C LEU A 87 0.70 -7.91 5.85
N ALA A 88 0.08 -9.09 5.83
CA ALA A 88 -1.18 -9.31 5.13
C ALA A 88 -2.32 -8.48 5.73
N GLU A 89 -2.40 -8.41 7.07
CA GLU A 89 -3.38 -7.56 7.75
C GLU A 89 -3.16 -6.07 7.43
N LEU A 90 -1.90 -5.64 7.41
CA LEU A 90 -1.55 -4.27 7.07
C LEU A 90 -1.99 -3.92 5.65
N ALA A 91 -1.74 -4.83 4.71
CA ALA A 91 -2.18 -4.67 3.33
C ALA A 91 -3.71 -4.57 3.24
N LYS A 92 -4.42 -5.38 4.01
CA LYS A 92 -5.87 -5.40 4.05
C LYS A 92 -6.46 -4.09 4.56
N VAL A 93 -5.93 -3.55 5.66
CA VAL A 93 -6.41 -2.28 6.24
C VAL A 93 -5.91 -1.06 5.47
N GLY A 94 -4.81 -1.20 4.76
CA GLY A 94 -4.22 -0.13 3.96
C GLY A 94 -4.74 -0.04 2.54
N PHE A 95 -5.62 -0.93 2.14
CA PHE A 95 -6.21 -0.95 0.80
C PHE A 95 -7.60 -0.34 0.79
N ASP A 96 -7.85 0.50 -0.22
CA ASP A 96 -9.16 1.07 -0.46
C ASP A 96 -9.53 0.86 -1.94
N PRO A 97 -10.75 0.35 -2.25
CA PRO A 97 -11.15 0.13 -3.64
C PRO A 97 -11.14 1.38 -4.51
N VAL A 98 -11.32 2.56 -3.91
CA VAL A 98 -11.34 3.85 -4.62
C VAL A 98 -9.96 4.48 -4.66
N PHE A 99 -9.27 4.53 -3.52
CA PHE A 99 -7.99 5.23 -3.37
C PHE A 99 -6.76 4.34 -3.48
N GLY A 100 -6.96 3.01 -3.64
CA GLY A 100 -5.88 2.04 -3.78
C GLY A 100 -5.02 1.94 -2.53
N ALA A 101 -3.73 2.17 -2.66
CA ALA A 101 -2.77 2.05 -1.56
C ALA A 101 -2.55 3.35 -0.78
N ARG A 102 -3.27 4.43 -1.09
CA ARG A 102 -3.11 5.70 -0.39
C ARG A 102 -3.28 5.60 1.13
N PRO A 103 -4.26 4.83 1.65
CA PRO A 103 -4.41 4.69 3.10
C PRO A 103 -3.29 3.91 3.78
N LEU A 104 -2.46 3.21 3.02
CA LEU A 104 -1.44 2.31 3.57
C LEU A 104 -0.42 3.03 4.44
N LYS A 105 0.10 4.17 3.97
CA LYS A 105 1.06 4.96 4.73
C LYS A 105 0.48 5.40 6.07
N ARG A 106 -0.77 5.83 6.06
CA ARG A 106 -1.49 6.26 7.26
C ARG A 106 -1.74 5.07 8.20
N ALA A 107 -2.10 3.91 7.64
CA ALA A 107 -2.31 2.69 8.41
C ALA A 107 -1.02 2.28 9.12
N ILE A 108 0.12 2.30 8.43
CA ILE A 108 1.43 1.99 9.03
C ILE A 108 1.73 2.99 10.15
N GLN A 109 1.51 4.27 9.91
CA GLN A 109 1.74 5.31 10.90
C GLN A 109 0.89 5.13 12.14
N GLN A 110 -0.41 4.91 11.99
CA GLN A 110 -1.35 4.80 13.11
C GLN A 110 -1.27 3.48 13.85
N ARG A 111 -1.00 2.38 13.14
CA ARG A 111 -1.06 1.04 13.73
C ARG A 111 0.29 0.49 14.16
N ILE A 112 1.37 0.96 13.55
CA ILE A 112 2.72 0.47 13.85
C ILE A 112 3.59 1.59 14.42
N GLU A 113 3.78 2.67 13.69
CA GLU A 113 4.73 3.72 14.06
C GLU A 113 4.36 4.42 15.37
N ASN A 114 3.11 4.87 15.52
CA ASN A 114 2.66 5.58 16.72
C ASN A 114 2.67 4.69 17.97
N PRO A 115 2.09 3.47 17.96
CA PRO A 115 2.18 2.58 19.13
C PRO A 115 3.61 2.18 19.46
N LEU A 116 4.45 1.95 18.45
CA LEU A 116 5.84 1.61 18.64
C LEU A 116 6.61 2.76 19.29
N SER A 117 6.42 3.99 18.82
CA SER A 117 7.05 5.18 19.37
C SER A 117 6.70 5.36 20.85
N LYS A 118 5.44 5.10 21.21
CA LYS A 118 4.98 5.15 22.59
C LYS A 118 5.72 4.13 23.45
N LEU A 119 5.84 2.89 22.99
CA LEU A 119 6.55 1.83 23.69
C LEU A 119 8.04 2.15 23.86
N LEU A 120 8.65 2.76 22.85
CA LEU A 120 10.05 3.18 22.92
C LEU A 120 10.26 4.28 23.96
N LEU A 121 9.35 5.23 24.03
CA LEU A 121 9.39 6.29 25.05
C LEU A 121 9.20 5.76 26.48
N GLU A 122 8.45 4.68 26.62
CA GLU A 122 8.25 4.00 27.90
C GLU A 122 9.44 3.12 28.29
N GLY A 123 10.43 2.97 27.41
CA GLY A 123 11.62 2.14 27.67
C GLY A 123 11.35 0.64 27.63
N ARG A 124 10.34 0.21 26.89
CA ARG A 124 9.93 -1.19 26.81
C ARG A 124 10.92 -2.08 26.08
N PHE A 125 11.78 -1.50 25.23
CA PHE A 125 12.74 -2.24 24.44
C PHE A 125 14.16 -1.79 24.78
N ALA A 126 15.04 -2.75 25.04
CA ALA A 126 16.44 -2.49 25.30
C ALA A 126 17.16 -2.11 23.99
N PRO A 127 18.29 -1.37 24.07
CA PRO A 127 19.13 -1.14 22.88
C PRO A 127 19.55 -2.45 22.22
N LYS A 128 19.67 -2.45 20.90
CA LYS A 128 20.01 -3.63 20.09
C LYS A 128 18.98 -4.75 20.11
N SER A 129 17.75 -4.44 20.51
CA SER A 129 16.63 -5.39 20.48
C SER A 129 16.06 -5.51 19.07
N THR A 130 15.49 -6.66 18.77
CA THR A 130 14.66 -6.86 17.58
C THR A 130 13.19 -6.79 18.02
N ILE A 131 12.43 -5.90 17.40
CA ILE A 131 11.01 -5.73 17.69
C ILE A 131 10.21 -6.58 16.71
N ALA A 132 9.47 -7.55 17.22
CA ALA A 132 8.58 -8.37 16.42
C ALA A 132 7.17 -7.79 16.40
N VAL A 133 6.59 -7.66 15.23
CA VAL A 133 5.21 -7.22 15.03
C VAL A 133 4.39 -8.40 14.58
N GLU A 134 3.35 -8.71 15.34
CA GLU A 134 2.48 -9.84 15.07
C GLU A 134 1.01 -9.41 15.17
N VAL A 135 0.14 -10.15 14.49
CA VAL A 135 -1.30 -9.95 14.55
C VAL A 135 -1.99 -11.31 14.56
N ASP A 136 -3.08 -11.41 15.32
CA ASP A 136 -3.96 -12.58 15.25
C ASP A 136 -5.19 -12.18 14.44
N PRO A 137 -5.31 -12.65 13.18
CA PRO A 137 -6.42 -12.24 12.31
C PRO A 137 -7.75 -12.87 12.70
N VAL A 138 -7.74 -13.86 13.60
CA VAL A 138 -8.97 -14.54 14.05
C VAL A 138 -9.50 -13.94 15.34
N LEU A 139 -8.63 -13.78 16.34
CA LEU A 139 -9.03 -13.29 17.67
C LEU A 139 -9.05 -11.77 17.74
N GLU A 140 -8.04 -11.13 17.17
CA GLU A 140 -7.89 -9.66 17.23
C GLU A 140 -7.53 -9.08 15.87
N PRO A 141 -8.45 -9.14 14.89
CA PRO A 141 -8.16 -8.63 13.54
C PRO A 141 -7.85 -7.14 13.57
N GLY A 142 -6.78 -6.76 12.89
CA GLY A 142 -6.36 -5.36 12.80
C GLY A 142 -5.64 -4.81 14.03
N VAL A 143 -5.40 -5.62 15.05
CA VAL A 143 -4.63 -5.24 16.25
C VAL A 143 -3.22 -5.79 16.14
N PHE A 144 -2.23 -4.90 16.16
CA PHE A 144 -0.81 -5.27 16.05
C PHE A 144 -0.17 -5.33 17.42
N HIS A 145 0.53 -6.44 17.68
CA HIS A 145 1.24 -6.68 18.93
C HIS A 145 2.74 -6.54 18.73
N PHE A 146 3.39 -5.87 19.65
CA PHE A 146 4.84 -5.62 19.61
C PHE A 146 5.52 -6.36 20.74
N SER A 147 6.54 -7.14 20.42
CA SER A 147 7.32 -7.88 21.42
C SER A 147 8.79 -7.83 21.08
N ALA A 148 9.64 -7.94 22.11
CA ALA A 148 11.08 -8.06 21.88
C ALA A 148 11.39 -9.50 21.45
N ALA A 149 11.85 -9.67 20.22
CA ALA A 149 12.34 -10.96 19.75
C ALA A 149 13.78 -11.13 20.23
N GLN A 150 14.11 -12.32 20.67
CA GLN A 150 15.51 -12.61 21.02
C GLN A 150 16.36 -12.62 19.76
N PRO A 151 17.57 -12.04 19.79
CA PRO A 151 18.49 -12.15 18.69
C PRO A 151 18.91 -13.62 18.55
N GLY A 152 18.55 -14.19 17.42
CA GLY A 152 18.87 -15.59 17.17
C GLY A 152 19.34 -15.82 15.78
#